data_19b6e83ec6b005ebeae43d7cafa28d03
#
_entry.id   19b6e83ec6b005ebeae43d7cafa28d03
#
_cell.length_a   1.000
_cell.length_b   1.000
_cell.length_c   1.000
_cell.angle_alpha   90.00
_cell.angle_beta   90.00
_cell.angle_gamma   90.00
#
_symmetry.space_group_name_H-M   'P 1'
#
loop_
_entity.id
_entity.type
_entity.pdbx_description
1 polymer ?
#
loop_
_entity_poly.entity_id
_entity_poly.type
_entity_poly.pdbx_seq_one_letter_code
_entity_poly.pdbx_strand_id
1 'polypeptide(L)'
;MLDHTLALLAHLRSILVALGEAEQVPEESHELFLERFDELMLQLPVDPIESQYLGQDILCQVIARYPQIAHLVPRDLLWYFAGDCLHFMPDDEIDLYQALEDRRYEAEQNDEPFDWNQEKQLLSMSNQDSKH
;
A
#
# COMPACT_ATOMS: atom_id res chain seq x y z
N MET A 1 7.19 8.08 5.86
CA MET A 1 6.34 7.04 5.26
C MET A 1 4.87 7.12 5.64
N LEU A 2 4.55 7.58 6.85
CA LEU A 2 3.15 7.66 7.29
C LEU A 2 2.30 8.57 6.40
N ASP A 3 2.77 9.77 6.11
CA ASP A 3 2.04 10.72 5.26
C ASP A 3 1.82 10.17 3.85
N HIS A 4 2.83 9.52 3.30
CA HIS A 4 2.76 8.87 2.00
C HIS A 4 1.72 7.74 2.01
N THR A 5 1.74 6.92 3.07
CA THR A 5 0.80 5.81 3.24
C THR A 5 -0.64 6.33 3.35
N LEU A 6 -0.87 7.37 4.15
CA LEU A 6 -2.20 7.98 4.28
C LEU A 6 -2.70 8.55 2.95
N ALA A 7 -1.83 9.17 2.17
CA ALA A 7 -2.20 9.70 0.85
C ALA A 7 -2.62 8.56 -0.10
N LEU A 8 -1.89 7.44 -0.09
CA LEU A 8 -2.23 6.28 -0.92
C LEU A 8 -3.54 5.63 -0.47
N LEU A 9 -3.79 5.54 0.85
CA LEU A 9 -5.05 5.03 1.38
C LEU A 9 -6.21 5.92 0.95
N ALA A 10 -6.06 7.25 1.02
CA ALA A 10 -7.09 8.18 0.59
C ALA A 10 -7.41 8.02 -0.90
N HIS A 11 -6.38 7.80 -1.72
CA HIS A 11 -6.57 7.55 -3.15
C HIS A 11 -7.33 6.25 -3.39
N LEU A 12 -6.96 5.17 -2.72
CA LEU A 12 -7.65 3.89 -2.83
C LEU A 12 -9.11 4.01 -2.37
N ARG A 13 -9.37 4.77 -1.30
CA ARG A 13 -10.72 5.03 -0.83
C ARG A 13 -11.55 5.71 -1.91
N SER A 14 -10.99 6.68 -2.62
CA SER A 14 -11.72 7.37 -3.70
C SER A 14 -12.12 6.40 -4.81
N ILE A 15 -11.31 5.41 -5.12
CA ILE A 15 -11.62 4.37 -6.10
C ILE A 15 -12.80 3.52 -5.60
N LEU A 16 -12.79 3.13 -4.33
CA LEU A 16 -13.86 2.34 -3.73
C LEU A 16 -15.19 3.11 -3.71
N VAL A 17 -15.16 4.40 -3.39
CA VAL A 17 -16.35 5.26 -3.44
C VAL A 17 -16.92 5.31 -4.85
N ALA A 18 -16.06 5.45 -5.86
CA ALA A 18 -16.49 5.48 -7.26
C ALA A 18 -17.16 4.16 -7.68
N LEU A 19 -16.68 3.01 -7.18
CA LEU A 19 -17.33 1.73 -7.44
C LEU A 19 -18.75 1.67 -6.86
N GLY A 20 -18.95 2.20 -5.68
CA GLY A 20 -20.27 2.27 -5.05
C GLY A 20 -21.23 3.16 -5.82
N GLU A 21 -20.77 4.31 -6.28
CA GLU A 21 -21.55 5.25 -7.07
C GLU A 21 -21.94 4.65 -8.42
N ALA A 22 -21.10 3.80 -9.00
CA ALA A 22 -21.37 3.12 -10.26
C ALA A 22 -22.25 1.87 -10.08
N GLU A 23 -22.70 1.58 -8.86
CA GLU A 23 -23.56 0.44 -8.53
C GLU A 23 -22.95 -0.91 -8.93
N GLN A 24 -21.63 -1.02 -8.90
CA GLN A 24 -20.92 -2.24 -9.27
C GLN A 24 -20.72 -3.21 -8.09
N VAL A 25 -21.18 -2.85 -6.91
CA VAL A 25 -21.00 -3.63 -5.67
C VAL A 25 -22.27 -3.54 -4.83
N PRO A 26 -22.56 -4.56 -3.97
CA PRO A 26 -23.70 -4.49 -3.05
C PRO A 26 -23.55 -3.34 -2.05
N GLU A 27 -24.56 -2.49 -1.97
CA GLU A 27 -24.52 -1.23 -1.21
C GLU A 27 -24.22 -1.41 0.27
N GLU A 28 -24.95 -2.29 0.95
CA GLU A 28 -24.82 -2.46 2.41
C GLU A 28 -23.42 -2.94 2.81
N SER A 29 -22.92 -3.98 2.18
CA SER A 29 -21.61 -4.54 2.51
C SER A 29 -20.48 -3.57 2.12
N HIS A 30 -20.69 -2.80 1.06
CA HIS A 30 -19.72 -1.79 0.63
C HIS A 30 -19.63 -0.63 1.62
N GLU A 31 -20.77 -0.15 2.13
CA GLU A 31 -20.79 0.90 3.15
C GLU A 31 -20.10 0.46 4.44
N LEU A 32 -20.36 -0.77 4.89
CA LEU A 32 -19.70 -1.33 6.07
C LEU A 32 -18.19 -1.42 5.86
N PHE A 33 -17.77 -1.83 4.67
CA PHE A 33 -16.35 -1.91 4.33
C PHE A 33 -15.69 -0.53 4.34
N LEU A 34 -16.36 0.49 3.81
CA LEU A 34 -15.85 1.86 3.83
C LEU A 34 -15.72 2.39 5.27
N GLU A 35 -16.65 2.04 6.16
CA GLU A 35 -16.53 2.40 7.58
C GLU A 35 -15.29 1.80 8.21
N ARG A 36 -14.98 0.53 7.93
CA ARG A 36 -13.75 -0.12 8.42
C ARG A 36 -12.50 0.56 7.82
N PHE A 37 -12.58 0.94 6.56
CA PHE A 37 -11.48 1.65 5.91
C PHE A 37 -11.22 3.00 6.58
N ASP A 38 -12.29 3.74 6.91
CA ASP A 38 -12.18 5.01 7.63
C ASP A 38 -11.60 4.81 9.03
N GLU A 39 -11.96 3.73 9.71
CA GLU A 39 -11.38 3.39 11.01
C GLU A 39 -9.87 3.22 10.90
N LEU A 40 -9.39 2.52 9.87
CA LEU A 40 -7.96 2.37 9.62
C LEU A 40 -7.29 3.73 9.44
N MET A 41 -7.89 4.60 8.63
CA MET A 41 -7.31 5.92 8.35
C MET A 41 -7.23 6.80 9.59
N LEU A 42 -8.20 6.67 10.50
CA LEU A 42 -8.20 7.42 11.75
C LEU A 42 -7.22 6.85 12.77
N GLN A 43 -7.08 5.53 12.84
CA GLN A 43 -6.21 4.88 13.83
C GLN A 43 -4.74 4.90 13.44
N LEU A 44 -4.44 4.83 12.15
CA LEU A 44 -3.06 4.67 11.68
C LEU A 44 -2.11 5.76 12.21
N PRO A 45 -2.45 7.06 12.16
CA PRO A 45 -1.54 8.07 12.70
C PRO A 45 -1.44 8.07 14.22
N VAL A 46 -2.43 7.52 14.92
CA VAL A 46 -2.44 7.45 16.39
C VAL A 46 -1.63 6.25 16.88
N ASP A 47 -1.81 5.09 16.26
CA ASP A 47 -1.13 3.86 16.66
C ASP A 47 -0.77 3.03 15.42
N PRO A 48 0.36 3.35 14.76
CA PRO A 48 0.76 2.65 13.54
C PRO A 48 1.03 1.16 13.73
N ILE A 49 1.51 0.77 14.91
CA ILE A 49 1.86 -0.63 15.20
C ILE A 49 0.59 -1.49 15.32
N GLU A 50 -0.37 -1.04 16.11
CA GLU A 50 -1.64 -1.76 16.29
C GLU A 50 -2.49 -1.76 15.03
N SER A 51 -2.37 -0.71 14.21
CA SER A 51 -3.12 -0.60 12.96
C SER A 51 -2.61 -1.53 11.86
N GLN A 52 -1.44 -2.16 12.00
CA GLN A 52 -0.89 -3.05 10.99
C GLN A 52 -1.84 -4.20 10.66
N TYR A 53 -2.42 -4.84 11.67
CA TYR A 53 -3.31 -5.99 11.47
C TYR A 53 -4.59 -5.58 10.75
N LEU A 54 -5.17 -4.45 11.15
CA LEU A 54 -6.37 -3.93 10.47
C LEU A 54 -6.06 -3.59 9.01
N GLY A 55 -4.91 -2.95 8.76
CA GLY A 55 -4.47 -2.62 7.42
C GLY A 55 -4.27 -3.84 6.54
N GLN A 56 -3.61 -4.88 7.07
CA GLN A 56 -3.42 -6.13 6.35
C GLN A 56 -4.76 -6.75 5.96
N ASP A 57 -5.70 -6.83 6.91
CA ASP A 57 -7.02 -7.41 6.67
C ASP A 57 -7.79 -6.63 5.61
N ILE A 58 -7.81 -5.29 5.73
CA ILE A 58 -8.53 -4.44 4.78
C ILE A 58 -7.95 -4.57 3.37
N LEU A 59 -6.64 -4.53 3.20
CA LEU A 59 -6.03 -4.65 1.87
C LEU A 59 -6.27 -6.02 1.25
N CYS A 60 -6.16 -7.08 2.03
CA CYS A 60 -6.47 -8.43 1.55
C CYS A 60 -7.93 -8.53 1.10
N GLN A 61 -8.85 -7.90 1.85
CA GLN A 61 -10.27 -7.87 1.47
C GLN A 61 -10.53 -7.05 0.22
N VAL A 62 -9.81 -5.94 0.02
CA VAL A 62 -9.94 -5.15 -1.23
C VAL A 62 -9.64 -6.05 -2.43
N ILE A 63 -8.55 -6.78 -2.38
CA ILE A 63 -8.13 -7.65 -3.49
C ILE A 63 -9.13 -8.79 -3.69
N ALA A 64 -9.61 -9.41 -2.61
CA ALA A 64 -10.52 -10.53 -2.70
C ALA A 64 -11.95 -10.15 -3.11
N ARG A 65 -12.46 -9.03 -2.57
CA ARG A 65 -13.86 -8.61 -2.78
C ARG A 65 -14.07 -7.75 -4.03
N TYR A 66 -13.01 -7.05 -4.46
CA TYR A 66 -13.09 -6.11 -5.57
C TYR A 66 -12.03 -6.45 -6.63
N PRO A 67 -12.13 -7.65 -7.24
CA PRO A 67 -11.10 -8.10 -8.20
C PRO A 67 -10.95 -7.17 -9.40
N GLN A 68 -12.00 -6.42 -9.75
CA GLN A 68 -11.97 -5.47 -10.86
C GLN A 68 -11.01 -4.30 -10.62
N ILE A 69 -10.67 -3.99 -9.35
CA ILE A 69 -9.73 -2.92 -9.01
C ILE A 69 -8.48 -3.41 -8.28
N ALA A 70 -8.31 -4.73 -8.14
CA ALA A 70 -7.16 -5.28 -7.42
C ALA A 70 -5.83 -4.76 -7.99
N HIS A 71 -5.75 -4.58 -9.30
CA HIS A 71 -4.55 -4.05 -9.97
C HIS A 71 -4.29 -2.58 -9.68
N LEU A 72 -5.27 -1.85 -9.12
CA LEU A 72 -5.14 -0.44 -8.77
C LEU A 72 -4.65 -0.22 -7.33
N VAL A 73 -4.56 -1.29 -6.52
CA VAL A 73 -4.05 -1.19 -5.16
C VAL A 73 -2.57 -0.81 -5.22
N PRO A 74 -2.18 0.33 -4.61
CA PRO A 74 -0.77 0.75 -4.65
C PRO A 74 0.13 -0.30 -4.01
N ARG A 75 1.21 -0.66 -4.73
CA ARG A 75 2.16 -1.66 -4.26
C ARG A 75 2.85 -1.24 -2.96
N ASP A 76 3.08 0.06 -2.79
CA ASP A 76 3.66 0.61 -1.57
C ASP A 76 2.81 0.28 -0.33
N LEU A 77 1.48 0.22 -0.47
CA LEU A 77 0.60 -0.16 0.62
C LEU A 77 0.79 -1.63 1.03
N LEU A 78 0.94 -2.52 0.05
CA LEU A 78 1.18 -3.94 0.32
C LEU A 78 2.49 -4.12 1.07
N TRP A 79 3.51 -3.38 0.69
CA TRP A 79 4.80 -3.41 1.38
C TRP A 79 4.70 -2.83 2.80
N TYR A 80 4.02 -1.68 2.94
CA TYR A 80 3.90 -1.00 4.23
C TYR A 80 3.25 -1.88 5.29
N PHE A 81 2.11 -2.50 4.95
CA PHE A 81 1.38 -3.35 5.89
C PHE A 81 1.99 -4.75 6.00
N ALA A 82 2.65 -5.23 4.96
CA ALA A 82 3.38 -6.50 4.93
C ALA A 82 2.49 -7.70 5.34
N GLY A 83 3.06 -8.68 6.05
CA GLY A 83 2.30 -9.86 6.47
C GLY A 83 1.67 -10.58 5.28
N ASP A 84 0.37 -10.88 5.38
CA ASP A 84 -0.35 -11.59 4.33
C ASP A 84 -0.41 -10.82 3.01
N CYS A 85 -0.25 -9.48 3.06
CA CYS A 85 -0.21 -8.65 1.85
C CYS A 85 0.95 -9.00 0.93
N LEU A 86 2.05 -9.55 1.47
CA LEU A 86 3.23 -9.91 0.69
C LEU A 86 2.96 -11.08 -0.26
N HIS A 87 1.90 -11.86 -0.02
CA HIS A 87 1.50 -12.93 -0.94
C HIS A 87 1.10 -12.42 -2.32
N PHE A 88 0.74 -11.14 -2.41
CA PHE A 88 0.35 -10.51 -3.68
C PHE A 88 1.54 -9.88 -4.41
N MET A 89 2.75 -10.01 -3.87
CA MET A 89 3.97 -9.42 -4.43
C MET A 89 4.93 -10.53 -4.89
N PRO A 90 5.38 -10.50 -6.15
CA PRO A 90 6.42 -11.45 -6.61
C PRO A 90 7.75 -11.25 -5.88
N ASP A 91 8.58 -12.28 -5.87
CA ASP A 91 9.85 -12.25 -5.16
C ASP A 91 10.78 -11.12 -5.61
N ASP A 92 10.83 -10.84 -6.92
CA ASP A 92 11.65 -9.75 -7.45
C ASP A 92 11.15 -8.37 -6.98
N GLU A 93 9.83 -8.22 -6.82
CA GLU A 93 9.26 -6.98 -6.28
C GLU A 93 9.59 -6.82 -4.79
N ILE A 94 9.49 -7.91 -4.03
CA ILE A 94 9.88 -7.92 -2.61
C ILE A 94 11.35 -7.53 -2.46
N ASP A 95 12.22 -8.08 -3.31
CA ASP A 95 13.65 -7.74 -3.31
C ASP A 95 13.88 -6.26 -3.59
N LEU A 96 13.13 -5.68 -4.53
CA LEU A 96 13.19 -4.26 -4.83
C LEU A 96 12.82 -3.41 -3.61
N TYR A 97 11.73 -3.74 -2.94
CA TYR A 97 11.30 -3.00 -1.76
C TYR A 97 12.26 -3.18 -0.58
N GLN A 98 12.83 -4.35 -0.43
CA GLN A 98 13.85 -4.57 0.60
C GLN A 98 15.08 -3.70 0.35
N ALA A 99 15.52 -3.58 -0.89
CA ALA A 99 16.63 -2.70 -1.25
C ALA A 99 16.30 -1.24 -0.96
N LEU A 100 15.04 -0.82 -1.20
CA LEU A 100 14.59 0.54 -0.85
C LEU A 100 14.66 0.79 0.65
N GLU A 101 14.19 -0.16 1.46
CA GLU A 101 14.23 -0.03 2.92
C GLU A 101 15.67 0.06 3.43
N ASP A 102 16.57 -0.74 2.86
CA ASP A 102 17.98 -0.71 3.21
C ASP A 102 18.59 0.65 2.90
N ARG A 103 18.28 1.22 1.75
CA ARG A 103 18.76 2.57 1.36
C ARG A 103 18.19 3.66 2.26
N ARG A 104 16.91 3.54 2.61
CA ARG A 104 16.27 4.50 3.50
C ARG A 104 16.94 4.47 4.88
N TYR A 105 17.23 3.29 5.38
CA TYR A 105 17.91 3.11 6.65
C TYR A 105 19.33 3.73 6.62
N GLU A 106 20.10 3.48 5.56
CA GLU A 106 21.43 4.06 5.40
C GLU A 106 21.38 5.59 5.36
N ALA A 107 20.44 6.16 4.60
CA ALA A 107 20.28 7.60 4.52
C ALA A 107 19.96 8.21 5.88
N GLU A 108 19.10 7.54 6.64
CA GLU A 108 18.74 7.96 7.99
C GLU A 108 19.95 7.95 8.93
N GLN A 109 20.78 6.89 8.85
CA GLN A 109 21.99 6.77 9.65
C GLN A 109 23.03 7.85 9.31
N ASN A 110 23.06 8.31 8.08
CA ASN A 110 24.04 9.30 7.60
C ASN A 110 23.47 10.72 7.55
N ASP A 111 22.26 10.94 8.08
CA ASP A 111 21.56 12.23 8.04
C ASP A 111 21.44 12.78 6.60
N GLU A 112 21.22 11.90 5.64
CA GLU A 112 21.06 12.26 4.23
C GLU A 112 19.58 12.32 3.85
N PRO A 113 19.18 13.22 2.93
CA PRO A 113 17.81 13.26 2.46
C PRO A 113 17.47 11.99 1.66
N PHE A 114 16.23 11.53 1.76
CA PHE A 114 15.77 10.33 1.06
C PHE A 114 14.41 10.60 0.44
N ASP A 115 14.30 10.41 -0.88
CA ASP A 115 13.04 10.49 -1.61
C ASP A 115 12.65 9.07 -2.06
N TRP A 116 11.62 8.51 -1.42
CA TRP A 116 11.18 7.14 -1.66
C TRP A 116 10.85 6.89 -3.13
N ASN A 117 10.05 7.77 -3.74
CA ASN A 117 9.61 7.59 -5.13
C ASN A 117 10.77 7.68 -6.11
N GLN A 118 11.68 8.61 -5.89
CA GLN A 118 12.86 8.78 -6.75
C GLN A 118 13.77 7.57 -6.66
N GLU A 119 14.07 7.09 -5.46
CA GLU A 119 14.93 5.93 -5.25
C GLU A 119 14.31 4.66 -5.80
N LYS A 120 12.99 4.52 -5.63
CA LYS A 120 12.25 3.39 -6.18
C LYS A 120 12.35 3.35 -7.70
N GLN A 121 12.22 4.50 -8.36
CA GLN A 121 12.34 4.62 -9.81
C GLN A 121 13.75 4.23 -10.27
N LEU A 122 14.79 4.72 -9.59
CA LEU A 122 16.18 4.41 -9.91
C LEU A 122 16.45 2.90 -9.78
N LEU A 123 15.98 2.26 -8.72
CA LEU A 123 16.15 0.82 -8.52
C LEU A 123 15.40 0.01 -9.57
N SER A 124 14.18 0.44 -9.94
CA SER A 124 13.39 -0.22 -10.97
C SER A 124 14.10 -0.17 -12.33
N MET A 125 14.68 0.97 -12.68
CA MET A 125 15.45 1.13 -13.92
C MET A 125 16.69 0.26 -13.92
N SER A 126 17.41 0.18 -12.80
CA SER A 126 18.61 -0.66 -12.65
C SER A 126 18.26 -2.13 -12.82
N ASN A 127 17.13 -2.60 -12.24
CA ASN A 127 16.65 -3.96 -12.38
C ASN A 127 16.28 -4.31 -13.83
N GLN A 128 15.67 -3.35 -14.55
CA GLN A 128 15.33 -3.53 -15.95
C GLN A 128 16.59 -3.69 -16.80
N ASP A 129 17.59 -2.86 -16.55
CA ASP A 129 18.87 -2.90 -17.26
C ASP A 129 19.61 -4.23 -17.01
N SER A 130 19.54 -4.77 -15.80
CA SER A 130 20.20 -6.00 -15.43
C SER A 130 19.56 -7.25 -16.05
N LYS A 131 18.34 -7.14 -16.60
CA LYS A 131 17.63 -8.24 -17.27
C LYS A 131 17.98 -8.34 -18.76
N HIS A 132 18.75 -7.43 -19.26
CA HIS A 132 19.24 -7.42 -20.63
C HIS A 132 20.69 -7.86 -20.67
#